data_7afe22201344334f68c4968ea1bbac8c
#
_entry.id   7afe22201344334f68c4968ea1bbac8c
#
_cell.length_a   1.000
_cell.length_b   1.000
_cell.length_c   1.000
_cell.angle_alpha   90.00
_cell.angle_beta   90.00
_cell.angle_gamma   90.00
#
_symmetry.space_group_name_H-M   'P 1'
#
loop_
_entity.id
_entity.type
_entity.pdbx_description
1 polymer ?
#
loop_
_entity_poly.entity_id
_entity_poly.type
_entity_poly.pdbx_seq_one_letter_code
_entity_poly.pdbx_strand_id
1 'polypeptide(L)'
;DKAKKILDKNIVQFGYCESFDEYANWLCKADILPVTSNQDFFGISIVEAVSVGVYPIMPERLTYPEILDHKNNPDLFYRKNTTLFKKLNDFLKNYKVLRKSTSKYEKLINRFDWSNMVKIYDETFEKYSKN
;
A
#
# COMPACT_ATOMS: atom_id res chain seq x y z
N ASP A 1 17.41 17.31 -8.91
CA ASP A 1 15.96 17.22 -9.01
C ASP A 1 15.30 18.39 -8.31
N LYS A 2 14.39 19.12 -9.02
CA LYS A 2 13.74 20.35 -8.50
C LYS A 2 12.88 20.07 -7.26
N ALA A 3 12.15 18.96 -7.24
CA ALA A 3 11.29 18.59 -6.11
C ALA A 3 12.11 18.34 -4.84
N LYS A 4 13.24 17.62 -4.96
CA LYS A 4 14.14 17.36 -3.84
C LYS A 4 14.66 18.66 -3.24
N LYS A 5 15.07 19.62 -4.07
CA LYS A 5 15.56 20.94 -3.58
C LYS A 5 14.48 21.73 -2.83
N ILE A 6 13.23 21.67 -3.29
CA ILE A 6 12.10 22.39 -2.65
C ILE A 6 11.72 21.74 -1.32
N LEU A 7 11.75 20.40 -1.26
CA LEU A 7 11.27 19.61 -0.12
C LEU A 7 12.38 19.21 0.85
N ASP A 8 13.64 19.58 0.61
CA ASP A 8 14.82 19.12 1.32
C ASP A 8 14.65 19.11 2.84
N LYS A 9 14.12 20.20 3.40
CA LYS A 9 13.86 20.32 4.84
C LYS A 9 12.75 19.42 5.39
N ASN A 10 11.93 18.83 4.51
CA ASN A 10 10.81 17.97 4.84
C ASN A 10 11.08 16.50 4.54
N ILE A 11 12.21 16.20 3.89
CA ILE A 11 12.62 14.85 3.57
C ILE A 11 13.38 14.26 4.77
N VAL A 12 12.83 13.22 5.37
CA VAL A 12 13.47 12.51 6.50
C VAL A 12 14.22 11.27 6.05
N GLN A 13 13.79 10.63 4.95
CA GLN A 13 14.44 9.50 4.29
C GLN A 13 14.23 9.62 2.79
N PHE A 14 15.25 9.28 2.00
CA PHE A 14 15.19 9.31 0.54
C PHE A 14 16.02 8.19 -0.07
N GLY A 15 15.40 7.37 -0.91
CA GLY A 15 16.04 6.22 -1.55
C GLY A 15 15.87 4.93 -0.76
N TYR A 16 16.77 3.99 -0.99
CA TYR A 16 16.74 2.69 -0.32
C TYR A 16 17.21 2.79 1.12
N CYS A 17 16.64 1.97 1.98
CA CYS A 17 17.12 1.76 3.34
C CYS A 17 18.31 0.77 3.33
N GLU A 18 19.22 0.89 4.30
CA GLU A 18 20.39 0.00 4.40
C GLU A 18 20.03 -1.41 4.87
N SER A 19 18.90 -1.55 5.57
CA SER A 19 18.43 -2.83 6.09
C SER A 19 16.90 -2.95 6.01
N PHE A 20 16.41 -4.19 6.10
CA PHE A 20 14.97 -4.44 6.21
C PHE A 20 14.38 -3.87 7.50
N ASP A 21 15.11 -3.92 8.61
CA ASP A 21 14.66 -3.35 9.88
C ASP A 21 14.48 -1.83 9.80
N GLU A 22 15.38 -1.14 9.12
CA GLU A 22 15.23 0.29 8.87
C GLU A 22 14.01 0.58 8.00
N TYR A 23 13.82 -0.17 6.92
CA TYR A 23 12.63 -0.06 6.07
C TYR A 23 11.33 -0.30 6.85
N ALA A 24 11.25 -1.36 7.64
CA ALA A 24 10.09 -1.67 8.47
C ALA A 24 9.81 -0.56 9.50
N ASN A 25 10.85 0.00 10.11
CA ASN A 25 10.73 1.13 11.02
C ASN A 25 10.16 2.38 10.34
N TRP A 26 10.53 2.65 9.09
CA TRP A 26 9.95 3.76 8.33
C TRP A 26 8.49 3.51 7.98
N LEU A 27 8.13 2.29 7.58
CA LEU A 27 6.74 1.93 7.35
C LEU A 27 5.87 2.13 8.60
N CYS A 28 6.34 1.67 9.77
CA CYS A 28 5.61 1.84 11.04
C CYS A 28 5.42 3.31 11.45
N LYS A 29 6.28 4.22 10.99
CA LYS A 29 6.17 5.68 11.24
C LYS A 29 5.30 6.39 10.21
N ALA A 30 5.04 5.78 9.07
CA ALA A 30 4.26 6.40 8.01
C ALA A 30 2.76 6.39 8.34
N ASP A 31 2.08 7.44 7.96
CA ASP A 31 0.62 7.58 8.12
C ASP A 31 -0.13 7.35 6.82
N ILE A 32 0.51 7.67 5.69
CA ILE A 32 -0.09 7.63 4.36
C ILE A 32 0.94 7.21 3.32
N LEU A 33 0.50 6.36 2.38
CA LEU A 33 1.29 5.94 1.22
C LEU A 33 0.63 6.42 -0.07
N PRO A 34 1.07 7.53 -0.67
CA PRO A 34 0.65 7.91 -2.02
C PRO A 34 1.45 7.12 -3.06
N VAL A 35 0.80 6.18 -3.72
CA VAL A 35 1.40 5.36 -4.77
C VAL A 35 1.32 6.09 -6.11
N THR A 36 2.46 6.28 -6.78
CA THR A 36 2.54 6.96 -8.08
C THR A 36 3.17 6.12 -9.17
N SER A 37 3.49 4.86 -8.89
CA SER A 37 4.16 3.93 -9.80
C SER A 37 3.37 3.72 -11.09
N ASN A 38 4.08 3.69 -12.21
CA ASN A 38 3.55 3.36 -13.53
C ASN A 38 3.75 1.89 -13.90
N GLN A 39 4.67 1.23 -13.21
CA GLN A 39 4.95 -0.20 -13.33
C GLN A 39 5.04 -0.82 -11.95
N ASP A 40 4.39 -1.94 -11.77
CA ASP A 40 4.44 -2.78 -10.59
C ASP A 40 3.85 -4.14 -10.97
N PHE A 41 4.44 -5.23 -10.53
CA PHE A 41 3.92 -6.56 -10.82
C PHE A 41 2.82 -6.97 -9.86
N PHE A 42 3.04 -6.77 -8.57
CA PHE A 42 2.11 -7.20 -7.53
C PHE A 42 1.73 -6.07 -6.57
N GLY A 43 2.67 -5.21 -6.18
CA GLY A 43 2.46 -4.17 -5.18
C GLY A 43 2.79 -4.63 -3.76
N ILE A 44 3.85 -5.43 -3.60
CA ILE A 44 4.25 -5.95 -2.27
C ILE A 44 4.47 -4.83 -1.26
N SER A 45 5.09 -3.72 -1.64
CA SER A 45 5.31 -2.57 -0.77
C SER A 45 4.00 -1.93 -0.26
N ILE A 46 2.92 -2.04 -1.03
CA ILE A 46 1.59 -1.58 -0.61
C ILE A 46 1.01 -2.53 0.44
N VAL A 47 1.13 -3.84 0.20
CA VAL A 47 0.69 -4.86 1.17
C VAL A 47 1.44 -4.69 2.49
N GLU A 48 2.77 -4.53 2.45
CA GLU A 48 3.59 -4.29 3.63
C GLU A 48 3.20 -3.02 4.37
N ALA A 49 3.02 -1.90 3.67
CA ALA A 49 2.61 -0.65 4.29
C ALA A 49 1.22 -0.74 4.94
N VAL A 50 0.27 -1.36 4.25
CA VAL A 50 -1.09 -1.54 4.78
C VAL A 50 -1.10 -2.49 5.98
N SER A 51 -0.22 -3.50 6.02
CA SER A 51 -0.12 -4.44 7.15
C SER A 51 0.27 -3.77 8.47
N VAL A 52 0.95 -2.64 8.41
CA VAL A 52 1.34 -1.84 9.59
C VAL A 52 0.45 -0.59 9.80
N GLY A 53 -0.70 -0.55 9.12
CA GLY A 53 -1.71 0.49 9.34
C GLY A 53 -1.50 1.78 8.55
N VAL A 54 -0.68 1.78 7.50
CA VAL A 54 -0.52 2.95 6.62
C VAL A 54 -1.73 3.10 5.71
N TYR A 55 -2.26 4.31 5.57
CA TYR A 55 -3.39 4.59 4.69
C TYR A 55 -2.95 4.72 3.23
N PRO A 56 -3.38 3.83 2.31
CA PRO A 56 -2.94 3.86 0.93
C PRO A 56 -3.80 4.80 0.08
N ILE A 57 -3.17 5.54 -0.84
CA ILE A 57 -3.86 6.22 -1.96
C ILE A 57 -3.21 5.75 -3.25
N MET A 58 -3.95 5.01 -4.07
CA MET A 58 -3.42 4.27 -5.20
C MET A 58 -4.02 4.73 -6.54
N PRO A 59 -3.27 4.60 -7.64
CA PRO A 59 -3.87 4.79 -8.96
C PRO A 59 -4.79 3.61 -9.30
N GLU A 60 -5.89 3.89 -9.98
CA GLU A 60 -6.82 2.86 -10.49
C GLU A 60 -6.23 2.20 -11.73
N ARG A 61 -5.16 1.44 -11.55
CA ARG A 61 -4.44 0.70 -12.60
C ARG A 61 -3.64 -0.46 -12.03
N LEU A 62 -3.08 -1.29 -12.90
CA LEU A 62 -2.28 -2.47 -12.56
C LEU A 62 -3.07 -3.43 -11.68
N THR A 63 -2.41 -4.08 -10.72
CA THR A 63 -3.01 -5.00 -9.75
C THR A 63 -3.68 -4.29 -8.57
N TYR A 64 -3.48 -2.98 -8.40
CA TYR A 64 -3.93 -2.25 -7.22
C TYR A 64 -5.43 -2.34 -6.93
N PRO A 65 -6.33 -2.28 -7.96
CA PRO A 65 -7.77 -2.48 -7.76
C PRO A 65 -8.13 -3.83 -7.14
N GLU A 66 -7.33 -4.88 -7.40
CA GLU A 66 -7.55 -6.22 -6.86
C GLU A 66 -7.02 -6.34 -5.42
N ILE A 67 -5.90 -5.70 -5.10
CA ILE A 67 -5.25 -5.78 -3.78
C ILE A 67 -6.20 -5.30 -2.68
N LEU A 68 -6.85 -4.16 -2.87
CA LEU A 68 -7.69 -3.53 -1.87
C LEU A 68 -9.16 -3.41 -2.28
N ASP A 69 -9.63 -4.31 -3.14
CA ASP A 69 -11.04 -4.41 -3.52
C ASP A 69 -11.63 -3.04 -3.89
N HIS A 70 -11.21 -2.52 -5.04
CA HIS A 70 -11.64 -1.21 -5.55
C HIS A 70 -13.18 -1.04 -5.55
N LYS A 71 -13.92 -2.12 -5.83
CA LYS A 71 -15.38 -2.07 -5.88
C LYS A 71 -15.99 -1.62 -4.55
N ASN A 72 -15.44 -2.10 -3.45
CA ASN A 72 -15.92 -1.80 -2.10
C ASN A 72 -15.13 -0.65 -1.43
N ASN A 73 -13.98 -0.27 -1.97
CA ASN A 73 -13.11 0.79 -1.42
C ASN A 73 -12.67 1.81 -2.48
N PRO A 74 -13.60 2.41 -3.27
CA PRO A 74 -13.26 3.32 -4.37
C PRO A 74 -12.53 4.59 -3.88
N ASP A 75 -12.71 4.95 -2.61
CA ASP A 75 -12.08 6.13 -2.02
C ASP A 75 -10.56 6.04 -1.92
N LEU A 76 -9.98 4.85 -1.95
CA LEU A 76 -8.53 4.66 -1.96
C LEU A 76 -7.89 4.96 -3.31
N PHE A 77 -8.69 5.06 -4.39
CA PHE A 77 -8.16 5.09 -5.75
C PHE A 77 -8.31 6.45 -6.43
N TYR A 78 -7.37 6.75 -7.31
CA TYR A 78 -7.39 7.93 -8.15
C TYR A 78 -7.08 7.60 -9.62
N ARG A 79 -7.59 8.41 -10.56
CA ARG A 79 -7.32 8.29 -11.99
C ARG A 79 -6.41 9.39 -12.52
N LYS A 80 -6.42 10.57 -11.91
CA LYS A 80 -5.69 11.76 -12.35
C LYS A 80 -4.92 12.39 -11.19
N ASN A 81 -3.80 13.02 -11.49
CA ASN A 81 -2.98 13.70 -10.47
C ASN A 81 -3.76 14.76 -9.66
N THR A 82 -4.72 15.45 -10.30
CA THR A 82 -5.62 16.38 -9.61
C THR A 82 -6.47 15.70 -8.55
N THR A 83 -6.90 14.46 -8.82
CA THR A 83 -7.66 13.65 -7.85
C THR A 83 -6.75 13.14 -6.73
N LEU A 84 -5.51 12.75 -7.04
CA LEU A 84 -4.51 12.41 -6.01
C LEU A 84 -4.29 13.58 -5.05
N PHE A 85 -4.05 14.77 -5.59
CA PHE A 85 -3.86 15.98 -4.77
C PHE A 85 -5.05 16.26 -3.85
N LYS A 86 -6.28 16.14 -4.39
CA LYS A 86 -7.50 16.28 -3.59
C LYS A 86 -7.54 15.26 -2.45
N LYS A 87 -7.30 13.97 -2.74
CA LYS A 87 -7.32 12.90 -1.74
C LYS A 87 -6.26 13.10 -0.65
N LEU A 88 -5.06 13.59 -1.00
CA LEU A 88 -4.03 13.94 -0.03
C LEU A 88 -4.51 15.06 0.91
N ASN A 89 -5.11 16.11 0.37
CA ASN A 89 -5.67 17.19 1.20
C ASN A 89 -6.83 16.72 2.08
N ASP A 90 -7.70 15.87 1.56
CA ASP A 90 -8.81 15.30 2.31
C ASP A 90 -8.30 14.39 3.45
N PHE A 91 -7.24 13.62 3.19
CA PHE A 91 -6.57 12.84 4.23
C PHE A 91 -6.03 13.73 5.35
N LEU A 92 -5.28 14.78 5.00
CA LEU A 92 -4.73 15.70 6.01
C LEU A 92 -5.80 16.37 6.87
N LYS A 93 -6.93 16.75 6.26
CA LYS A 93 -8.07 17.34 6.98
C LYS A 93 -8.78 16.36 7.91
N ASN A 94 -8.84 15.08 7.52
CA ASN A 94 -9.58 14.02 8.22
C ASN A 94 -8.66 12.96 8.86
N TYR A 95 -7.40 13.31 9.09
CA TYR A 95 -6.33 12.42 9.51
C TYR A 95 -6.73 11.44 10.62
N LYS A 96 -7.30 11.94 11.73
CA LYS A 96 -7.64 11.11 12.90
C LYS A 96 -8.70 10.03 12.58
N VAL A 97 -9.64 10.34 11.68
CA VAL A 97 -10.71 9.41 11.30
C VAL A 97 -10.16 8.38 10.30
N LEU A 98 -9.45 8.84 9.28
CA LEU A 98 -8.94 7.97 8.21
C LEU A 98 -7.87 7.00 8.73
N ARG A 99 -6.99 7.45 9.64
CA ARG A 99 -6.02 6.57 10.27
C ARG A 99 -6.67 5.44 11.08
N LYS A 100 -7.78 5.70 11.76
CA LYS A 100 -8.53 4.65 12.47
C LYS A 100 -9.23 3.66 11.53
N SER A 101 -9.46 4.05 10.29
CA SER A 101 -10.14 3.18 9.32
C SER A 101 -9.21 2.16 8.64
N THR A 102 -7.89 2.22 8.87
CA THR A 102 -6.91 1.33 8.22
C THR A 102 -7.09 -0.13 8.58
N SER A 103 -7.56 -0.45 9.79
CA SER A 103 -7.76 -1.82 10.24
C SER A 103 -8.66 -2.67 9.34
N LYS A 104 -9.59 -2.06 8.61
CA LYS A 104 -10.41 -2.77 7.62
C LYS A 104 -9.59 -3.20 6.40
N TYR A 105 -8.57 -2.42 6.02
CA TYR A 105 -7.69 -2.73 4.90
C TYR A 105 -6.65 -3.78 5.26
N GLU A 106 -6.15 -3.74 6.50
CA GLU A 106 -5.28 -4.79 7.06
C GLU A 106 -5.95 -6.17 6.94
N LYS A 107 -7.25 -6.27 7.24
CA LYS A 107 -8.02 -7.51 7.08
C LYS A 107 -8.08 -8.00 5.63
N LEU A 108 -8.16 -7.09 4.66
CA LEU A 108 -8.20 -7.45 3.24
C LEU A 108 -6.88 -8.04 2.76
N ILE A 109 -5.75 -7.52 3.25
CA ILE A 109 -4.43 -7.99 2.83
C ILE A 109 -3.96 -9.23 3.57
N ASN A 110 -4.58 -9.62 4.69
CA ASN A 110 -4.26 -10.86 5.42
C ASN A 110 -4.32 -12.10 4.53
N ARG A 111 -5.08 -12.07 3.43
CA ARG A 111 -5.12 -13.16 2.45
C ARG A 111 -3.77 -13.42 1.78
N PHE A 112 -2.86 -12.43 1.77
CA PHE A 112 -1.52 -12.54 1.22
C PHE A 112 -0.48 -12.98 2.25
N ASP A 113 -0.88 -13.14 3.51
CA ASP A 113 0.00 -13.70 4.53
C ASP A 113 0.34 -15.15 4.20
N TRP A 114 1.61 -15.51 4.34
CA TRP A 114 2.10 -16.83 3.98
C TRP A 114 1.38 -17.94 4.76
N SER A 115 1.03 -17.71 6.02
CA SER A 115 0.26 -18.67 6.82
C SER A 115 -1.10 -19.05 6.21
N ASN A 116 -1.69 -18.14 5.43
CA ASN A 116 -2.93 -18.37 4.70
C ASN A 116 -2.65 -18.92 3.30
N MET A 117 -1.63 -18.42 2.63
CA MET A 117 -1.29 -18.78 1.25
C MET A 117 -0.74 -20.20 1.14
N VAL A 118 0.06 -20.67 2.10
CA VAL A 118 0.68 -21.99 2.07
C VAL A 118 -0.35 -23.11 1.89
N LYS A 119 -1.48 -23.03 2.55
CA LYS A 119 -2.56 -24.02 2.43
C LYS A 119 -3.12 -24.11 1.01
N ILE A 120 -3.31 -22.97 0.38
CA ILE A 120 -3.83 -22.89 -1.00
C ILE A 120 -2.80 -23.48 -1.97
N TYR A 121 -1.51 -23.20 -1.76
CA TYR A 121 -0.44 -23.78 -2.56
C TYR A 121 -0.36 -25.29 -2.38
N ASP A 122 -0.36 -25.80 -1.16
CA ASP A 122 -0.30 -27.22 -0.87
C ASP A 122 -1.48 -27.98 -1.50
N GLU A 123 -2.70 -27.51 -1.30
CA GLU A 123 -3.91 -28.09 -1.92
C GLU A 123 -3.82 -28.08 -3.47
N THR A 124 -3.28 -27.02 -4.03
CA THR A 124 -3.10 -26.91 -5.49
C THR A 124 -2.07 -27.90 -5.99
N PHE A 125 -0.90 -27.99 -5.34
CA PHE A 125 0.16 -28.93 -5.71
C PHE A 125 -0.29 -30.37 -5.56
N GLU A 126 -0.98 -30.72 -4.47
CA GLU A 126 -1.53 -32.07 -4.30
C GLU A 126 -2.51 -32.45 -5.39
N LYS A 127 -3.37 -31.53 -5.82
CA LYS A 127 -4.33 -31.75 -6.91
C LYS A 127 -3.64 -32.09 -8.23
N TYR A 128 -2.52 -31.42 -8.55
CA TYR A 128 -1.80 -31.63 -9.81
C TYR A 128 -0.72 -32.71 -9.73
N SER A 129 -0.27 -33.12 -8.55
CA SER A 129 0.69 -34.21 -8.38
C SER A 129 0.05 -35.62 -8.53
N LYS A 130 -1.27 -35.72 -8.46
CA LYS A 130 -2.02 -37.00 -8.57
C LYS A 130 -2.47 -37.32 -10.00
N ASN A 131 -2.07 -36.48 -10.97
CA ASN A 131 -2.27 -36.71 -12.40
C ASN A 131 -0.93 -37.05 -13.07
#